data_ff078287e4dfe063976b97a57edc4a1e
#
_entry.id   ff078287e4dfe063976b97a57edc4a1e
#
_cell.length_a   1.000
_cell.length_b   1.000
_cell.length_c   1.000
_cell.angle_alpha   90.00
_cell.angle_beta   90.00
_cell.angle_gamma   90.00
#
_symmetry.space_group_name_H-M   'P 1'
#
loop_
_entity.id
_entity.type
_entity.pdbx_description
1 polymer ?
#
loop_
_entity_poly.entity_id
_entity_poly.type
_entity_poly.pdbx_seq_one_letter_code
_entity_poly.pdbx_strand_id
1 'polypeptide(L)'
;MPPITAVLPANAHALVVGGTAGIGAAIARRLALTLGPTSTITIAGRNASAAQKVIDRIQSESKADTTGKGAASMRFAPVDCGKMSDVKRFCAEYRSTLLADPARTLDMLVLTPGILAMDGRTPACPGSTIDLKMCLHYYARMLIIRELEPCLSPQAIVMSVLDGKNSDARASGIKWDDMDLSQPGNYGIAKAAQHCLAFTDIQLDDFAHAAQKKNGTHHSYIHAYPGFVSTEIANTHRLPWYARLGAKAISPLLAISPDTCAERLIGAMAECKNRDLDAEGDGMWNVDEKGRILEGKHRADEDTREKVRQHTWHLVDTQAEGA
;
A
#
# COMPACT_ATOMS: atom_id res chain seq x y z
N MET A 1 -12.73 -12.19 13.64
CA MET A 1 -12.64 -11.43 12.39
C MET A 1 -13.40 -12.19 11.30
N PRO A 2 -14.27 -11.52 10.54
CA PRO A 2 -14.96 -12.16 9.43
C PRO A 2 -13.94 -12.60 8.36
N PRO A 3 -14.24 -13.64 7.57
CA PRO A 3 -13.38 -13.99 6.45
C PRO A 3 -13.49 -12.92 5.35
N ILE A 4 -12.40 -12.67 4.63
CA ILE A 4 -12.36 -11.65 3.56
C ILE A 4 -13.42 -11.91 2.47
N THR A 5 -13.78 -13.17 2.26
CA THR A 5 -14.83 -13.59 1.31
C THR A 5 -16.25 -13.18 1.74
N ALA A 6 -16.43 -12.75 2.98
CA ALA A 6 -17.73 -12.24 3.45
C ALA A 6 -17.95 -10.76 3.10
N VAL A 7 -16.85 -10.03 2.82
CA VAL A 7 -16.89 -8.58 2.57
C VAL A 7 -16.47 -8.20 1.15
N LEU A 8 -16.04 -9.15 0.34
CA LEU A 8 -15.71 -8.96 -1.07
C LEU A 8 -16.68 -9.74 -1.98
N PRO A 9 -16.95 -9.25 -3.20
CA PRO A 9 -17.75 -9.99 -4.18
C PRO A 9 -17.04 -11.29 -4.61
N ALA A 10 -17.83 -12.28 -5.06
CA ALA A 10 -17.29 -13.58 -5.48
C ALA A 10 -16.36 -13.49 -6.71
N ASN A 11 -16.48 -12.41 -7.51
CA ASN A 11 -15.66 -12.12 -8.67
C ASN A 11 -14.72 -10.92 -8.43
N ALA A 12 -14.20 -10.78 -7.22
CA ALA A 12 -13.40 -9.65 -6.80
C ALA A 12 -12.16 -9.40 -7.68
N HIS A 13 -11.89 -8.14 -7.93
CA HIS A 13 -10.65 -7.66 -8.56
C HIS A 13 -9.74 -7.00 -7.53
N ALA A 14 -8.53 -7.53 -7.36
CA ALA A 14 -7.52 -6.97 -6.46
C ALA A 14 -6.26 -6.55 -7.23
N LEU A 15 -5.70 -5.41 -6.84
CA LEU A 15 -4.39 -4.93 -7.29
C LEU A 15 -3.43 -4.86 -6.10
N VAL A 16 -2.30 -5.56 -6.20
CA VAL A 16 -1.24 -5.53 -5.19
C VAL A 16 0.02 -4.91 -5.79
N VAL A 17 0.25 -3.64 -5.50
CA VAL A 17 1.46 -2.92 -5.91
C VAL A 17 2.60 -3.24 -4.94
N GLY A 18 3.76 -3.65 -5.47
CA GLY A 18 4.82 -4.29 -4.70
C GLY A 18 4.61 -5.80 -4.50
N GLY A 19 3.69 -6.41 -5.27
CA GLY A 19 3.27 -7.82 -5.17
C GLY A 19 4.29 -8.85 -5.68
N THR A 20 5.49 -8.44 -6.08
CA THR A 20 6.50 -9.34 -6.66
C THR A 20 7.45 -9.97 -5.64
N ALA A 21 7.41 -9.54 -4.38
CA ALA A 21 8.25 -10.05 -3.31
C ALA A 21 7.65 -9.76 -1.91
N GLY A 22 8.21 -10.38 -0.88
CA GLY A 22 7.95 -10.07 0.52
C GLY A 22 6.47 -10.11 0.92
N ILE A 23 6.04 -9.10 1.66
CA ILE A 23 4.67 -8.99 2.21
C ILE A 23 3.64 -8.92 1.08
N GLY A 24 3.90 -8.12 0.02
CA GLY A 24 2.96 -7.99 -1.11
C GLY A 24 2.74 -9.30 -1.84
N ALA A 25 3.81 -10.08 -2.10
CA ALA A 25 3.69 -11.40 -2.71
C ALA A 25 2.90 -12.39 -1.82
N ALA A 26 3.11 -12.34 -0.51
CA ALA A 26 2.37 -13.19 0.44
C ALA A 26 0.88 -12.80 0.50
N ILE A 27 0.55 -11.51 0.48
CA ILE A 27 -0.84 -11.02 0.40
C ILE A 27 -1.48 -11.49 -0.90
N ALA A 28 -0.82 -11.28 -2.05
CA ALA A 28 -1.35 -11.69 -3.35
C ALA A 28 -1.61 -13.20 -3.40
N ARG A 29 -0.66 -14.00 -2.89
CA ARG A 29 -0.80 -15.46 -2.81
C ARG A 29 -1.98 -15.87 -1.94
N ARG A 30 -2.07 -15.32 -0.73
CA ARG A 30 -3.16 -15.65 0.20
C ARG A 30 -4.52 -15.27 -0.38
N LEU A 31 -4.64 -14.07 -0.96
CA LEU A 31 -5.87 -13.64 -1.64
C LEU A 31 -6.25 -14.58 -2.79
N ALA A 32 -5.29 -14.97 -3.63
CA ALA A 32 -5.55 -15.85 -4.77
C ALA A 32 -6.12 -17.21 -4.35
N LEU A 33 -5.57 -17.81 -3.31
CA LEU A 33 -6.03 -19.09 -2.77
C LEU A 33 -7.35 -18.97 -2.00
N THR A 34 -7.65 -17.76 -1.46
CA THR A 34 -8.86 -17.54 -0.67
C THR A 34 -10.07 -17.16 -1.53
N LEU A 35 -9.91 -16.28 -2.51
CA LEU A 35 -11.02 -15.75 -3.32
C LEU A 35 -11.51 -16.74 -4.38
N GLY A 36 -10.63 -17.59 -4.90
CA GLY A 36 -11.01 -18.61 -5.88
C GLY A 36 -11.09 -18.12 -7.33
N PRO A 37 -11.46 -19.01 -8.27
CA PRO A 37 -11.20 -18.86 -9.71
C PRO A 37 -12.02 -17.78 -10.43
N THR A 38 -13.10 -17.31 -9.85
CA THR A 38 -13.91 -16.21 -10.41
C THR A 38 -13.29 -14.84 -10.21
N SER A 39 -12.33 -14.73 -9.29
CA SER A 39 -11.63 -13.48 -8.96
C SER A 39 -10.37 -13.28 -9.82
N THR A 40 -9.92 -12.03 -9.90
CA THR A 40 -8.68 -11.68 -10.60
C THR A 40 -7.77 -10.89 -9.66
N ILE A 41 -6.49 -11.27 -9.59
CA ILE A 41 -5.49 -10.54 -8.82
C ILE A 41 -4.38 -10.10 -9.77
N THR A 42 -4.16 -8.80 -9.81
CA THR A 42 -3.02 -8.21 -10.51
C THR A 42 -1.92 -7.91 -9.51
N ILE A 43 -0.72 -8.43 -9.74
CA ILE A 43 0.48 -8.02 -9.01
C ILE A 43 1.25 -7.02 -9.86
N ALA A 44 1.63 -5.89 -9.26
CA ALA A 44 2.35 -4.85 -9.96
C ALA A 44 3.73 -4.59 -9.33
N GLY A 45 4.73 -4.29 -10.17
CA GLY A 45 6.08 -4.04 -9.73
C GLY A 45 7.08 -4.04 -10.88
N ARG A 46 8.38 -3.92 -10.57
CA ARG A 46 9.45 -3.76 -11.57
C ARG A 46 9.93 -5.07 -12.18
N ASN A 47 9.80 -6.18 -11.47
CA ASN A 47 10.50 -7.43 -11.80
C ASN A 47 9.51 -8.49 -12.29
N ALA A 48 9.39 -8.62 -13.61
CA ALA A 48 8.52 -9.61 -14.26
C ALA A 48 8.90 -11.06 -13.92
N SER A 49 10.20 -11.36 -13.84
CA SER A 49 10.67 -12.70 -13.48
C SER A 49 10.30 -13.08 -12.03
N ALA A 50 10.39 -12.14 -11.10
CA ALA A 50 9.93 -12.37 -9.73
C ALA A 50 8.40 -12.51 -9.66
N ALA A 51 7.66 -11.74 -10.45
CA ALA A 51 6.21 -11.87 -10.58
C ALA A 51 5.82 -13.26 -11.09
N GLN A 52 6.50 -13.75 -12.14
CA GLN A 52 6.23 -15.09 -12.68
C GLN A 52 6.44 -16.19 -11.65
N LYS A 53 7.51 -16.12 -10.84
CA LYS A 53 7.74 -17.07 -9.75
C LYS A 53 6.60 -17.08 -8.71
N VAL A 54 6.04 -15.92 -8.39
CA VAL A 54 4.89 -15.82 -7.49
C VAL A 54 3.66 -16.48 -8.13
N ILE A 55 3.39 -16.22 -9.39
CA ILE A 55 2.27 -16.80 -10.15
C ILE A 55 2.40 -18.33 -10.24
N ASP A 56 3.58 -18.83 -10.62
CA ASP A 56 3.85 -20.27 -10.75
C ASP A 56 3.65 -20.99 -9.41
N ARG A 57 4.12 -20.38 -8.32
CA ARG A 57 3.91 -20.92 -6.97
C ARG A 57 2.43 -21.02 -6.63
N ILE A 58 1.63 -19.97 -6.87
CA ILE A 58 0.18 -19.97 -6.62
C ILE A 58 -0.52 -21.06 -7.42
N GLN A 59 -0.17 -21.20 -8.71
CA GLN A 59 -0.73 -22.24 -9.58
C GLN A 59 -0.38 -23.66 -9.09
N SER A 60 0.86 -23.86 -8.62
CA SER A 60 1.30 -25.16 -8.10
C SER A 60 0.55 -25.52 -6.80
N GLU A 61 0.40 -24.57 -5.89
CA GLU A 61 -0.33 -24.76 -4.64
C GLU A 61 -1.82 -25.01 -4.91
N SER A 62 -2.43 -24.28 -5.83
CA SER A 62 -3.83 -24.49 -6.24
C SER A 62 -4.10 -25.86 -6.84
N LYS A 63 -3.15 -26.39 -7.64
CA LYS A 63 -3.26 -27.74 -8.20
C LYS A 63 -3.09 -28.86 -7.14
N ALA A 64 -2.32 -28.58 -6.09
CA ALA A 64 -2.13 -29.50 -4.97
C ALA A 64 -3.29 -29.46 -3.94
N ASP A 65 -4.19 -28.47 -4.05
CA ASP A 65 -5.33 -28.34 -3.17
C ASP A 65 -6.38 -29.40 -3.49
N THR A 66 -6.55 -30.33 -2.54
CA THR A 66 -7.52 -31.43 -2.62
C THR A 66 -8.97 -30.99 -2.48
N THR A 67 -9.23 -29.74 -2.06
CA THR A 67 -10.60 -29.21 -1.94
C THR A 67 -11.22 -28.86 -3.30
N GLY A 68 -10.42 -28.78 -4.35
CA GLY A 68 -10.86 -28.45 -5.70
C GLY A 68 -11.33 -27.01 -5.90
N LYS A 69 -11.08 -26.11 -4.93
CA LYS A 69 -11.56 -24.72 -4.96
C LYS A 69 -10.95 -23.91 -6.11
N GLY A 70 -9.72 -24.20 -6.50
CA GLY A 70 -8.97 -23.43 -7.47
C GLY A 70 -8.50 -22.07 -6.94
N ALA A 71 -7.56 -21.43 -7.61
CA ALA A 71 -7.08 -20.09 -7.28
C ALA A 71 -7.62 -19.02 -8.22
N ALA A 72 -7.57 -17.75 -7.78
CA ALA A 72 -7.89 -16.59 -8.61
C ALA A 72 -6.98 -16.52 -9.86
N SER A 73 -7.49 -15.91 -10.92
CA SER A 73 -6.70 -15.57 -12.10
C SER A 73 -5.62 -14.55 -11.74
N MET A 74 -4.37 -14.85 -12.10
CA MET A 74 -3.24 -13.99 -11.79
C MET A 74 -2.77 -13.21 -13.02
N ARG A 75 -2.49 -11.91 -12.82
CA ARG A 75 -1.92 -11.03 -13.85
C ARG A 75 -0.71 -10.29 -13.30
N PHE A 76 0.19 -9.90 -14.18
CA PHE A 76 1.30 -9.00 -13.85
C PHE A 76 1.19 -7.72 -14.65
N ALA A 77 1.47 -6.60 -14.00
CA ALA A 77 1.55 -5.28 -14.63
C ALA A 77 2.86 -4.58 -14.19
N PRO A 78 3.70 -4.13 -15.13
CA PRO A 78 4.96 -3.48 -14.81
C PRO A 78 4.73 -2.05 -14.31
N VAL A 79 5.41 -1.67 -13.19
CA VAL A 79 5.46 -0.30 -12.69
C VAL A 79 6.71 -0.07 -11.87
N ASP A 80 7.36 1.07 -12.08
CA ASP A 80 8.41 1.60 -11.21
C ASP A 80 7.86 2.74 -10.35
N CYS A 81 7.52 2.45 -9.10
CA CYS A 81 7.04 3.44 -8.15
C CYS A 81 8.08 4.51 -7.77
N GLY A 82 9.32 4.39 -8.21
CA GLY A 82 10.35 5.43 -8.10
C GLY A 82 10.23 6.52 -9.17
N LYS A 83 9.34 6.38 -10.15
CA LYS A 83 9.14 7.32 -11.26
C LYS A 83 7.68 7.73 -11.34
N MET A 84 7.36 9.00 -11.05
CA MET A 84 5.97 9.48 -11.05
C MET A 84 5.32 9.36 -12.44
N SER A 85 6.06 9.63 -13.53
CA SER A 85 5.57 9.45 -14.89
C SER A 85 5.22 7.98 -15.20
N ASP A 86 6.01 7.03 -14.71
CA ASP A 86 5.72 5.60 -14.88
C ASP A 86 4.49 5.16 -14.07
N VAL A 87 4.33 5.69 -12.86
CA VAL A 87 3.13 5.47 -12.03
C VAL A 87 1.89 6.00 -12.75
N LYS A 88 1.95 7.23 -13.30
CA LYS A 88 0.82 7.84 -14.03
C LYS A 88 0.44 7.03 -15.27
N ARG A 89 1.44 6.63 -16.07
CA ARG A 89 1.27 5.74 -17.23
C ARG A 89 0.63 4.41 -16.83
N PHE A 90 1.18 3.73 -15.83
CA PHE A 90 0.64 2.47 -15.30
C PHE A 90 -0.84 2.61 -14.88
N CYS A 91 -1.18 3.64 -14.13
CA CYS A 91 -2.55 3.86 -13.68
C CYS A 91 -3.50 4.10 -14.86
N ALA A 92 -3.08 4.87 -15.88
CA ALA A 92 -3.87 5.11 -17.09
C ALA A 92 -4.13 3.81 -17.87
N GLU A 93 -3.10 2.98 -18.07
CA GLU A 93 -3.20 1.68 -18.72
C GLU A 93 -4.08 0.70 -17.93
N TYR A 94 -3.89 0.63 -16.61
CA TYR A 94 -4.67 -0.24 -15.75
C TYR A 94 -6.14 0.17 -15.73
N ARG A 95 -6.41 1.46 -15.61
CA ARG A 95 -7.76 2.03 -15.68
C ARG A 95 -8.44 1.72 -17.00
N SER A 96 -7.76 1.91 -18.13
CA SER A 96 -8.34 1.58 -19.45
C SER A 96 -8.69 0.10 -19.57
N THR A 97 -7.88 -0.78 -18.98
CA THR A 97 -8.14 -2.23 -18.94
C THR A 97 -9.37 -2.58 -18.12
N LEU A 98 -9.60 -1.89 -16.99
CA LEU A 98 -10.80 -2.09 -16.19
C LEU A 98 -12.04 -1.51 -16.87
N LEU A 99 -11.95 -0.29 -17.41
CA LEU A 99 -13.08 0.40 -18.07
C LEU A 99 -13.51 -0.23 -19.40
N ALA A 100 -12.68 -1.10 -19.98
CA ALA A 100 -13.07 -1.90 -21.15
C ALA A 100 -14.24 -2.86 -20.86
N ASP A 101 -14.48 -3.16 -19.57
CA ASP A 101 -15.64 -3.94 -19.12
C ASP A 101 -16.32 -3.15 -17.98
N PRO A 102 -17.48 -2.51 -18.25
CA PRO A 102 -18.19 -1.70 -17.26
C PRO A 102 -18.61 -2.45 -15.98
N ALA A 103 -18.65 -3.78 -16.03
CA ALA A 103 -18.93 -4.62 -14.85
C ALA A 103 -17.70 -4.82 -13.96
N ARG A 104 -16.51 -4.36 -14.38
CA ARG A 104 -15.27 -4.52 -13.64
C ARG A 104 -14.91 -3.26 -12.88
N THR A 105 -14.86 -3.41 -11.58
CA THR A 105 -14.37 -2.39 -10.65
C THR A 105 -13.19 -2.95 -9.84
N LEU A 106 -12.41 -2.09 -9.24
CA LEU A 106 -11.32 -2.49 -8.35
C LEU A 106 -11.86 -2.57 -6.92
N ASP A 107 -11.97 -3.81 -6.40
CA ASP A 107 -12.52 -4.06 -5.07
C ASP A 107 -11.46 -3.95 -3.97
N MET A 108 -10.19 -4.18 -4.32
CA MET A 108 -9.09 -4.11 -3.37
C MET A 108 -7.84 -3.53 -3.99
N LEU A 109 -7.26 -2.50 -3.35
CA LEU A 109 -5.97 -1.91 -3.68
C LEU A 109 -5.02 -2.05 -2.49
N VAL A 110 -3.92 -2.78 -2.66
CA VAL A 110 -2.90 -2.95 -1.62
C VAL A 110 -1.58 -2.37 -2.08
N LEU A 111 -1.03 -1.47 -1.28
CA LEU A 111 0.20 -0.73 -1.57
C LEU A 111 1.30 -1.14 -0.60
N THR A 112 2.32 -1.83 -1.11
CA THR A 112 3.48 -2.28 -0.33
C THR A 112 4.85 -1.78 -0.85
N PRO A 113 4.94 -0.87 -1.86
CA PRO A 113 6.23 -0.40 -2.30
C PRO A 113 7.00 0.25 -1.16
N GLY A 114 8.25 -0.13 -0.98
CA GLY A 114 9.06 0.43 0.09
C GLY A 114 10.50 0.01 -0.05
N ILE A 115 11.37 0.70 0.69
CA ILE A 115 12.80 0.42 0.76
C ILE A 115 13.29 0.67 2.18
N LEU A 116 14.19 -0.18 2.64
CA LEU A 116 14.95 0.05 3.85
C LEU A 116 16.35 0.53 3.46
N ALA A 117 16.65 1.80 3.70
CA ALA A 117 17.90 2.44 3.32
C ALA A 117 18.34 3.43 4.40
N MET A 118 19.63 3.42 4.71
CA MET A 118 20.25 4.31 5.70
C MET A 118 21.11 5.42 5.07
N ASP A 119 21.11 5.51 3.73
CA ASP A 119 21.69 6.62 2.99
C ASP A 119 20.89 7.92 3.21
N GLY A 120 21.53 9.05 3.01
CA GLY A 120 20.92 10.37 3.06
C GLY A 120 19.80 10.56 2.01
N ARG A 121 19.41 11.80 1.74
CA ARG A 121 18.46 12.13 0.69
C ARG A 121 19.01 11.69 -0.67
N THR A 122 18.24 10.91 -1.41
CA THR A 122 18.60 10.38 -2.74
C THR A 122 17.45 10.61 -3.70
N PRO A 123 17.68 11.19 -4.89
CA PRO A 123 16.62 11.33 -5.88
C PRO A 123 15.94 9.99 -6.21
N ALA A 124 14.63 9.99 -6.37
CA ALA A 124 13.85 8.80 -6.68
C ALA A 124 14.24 8.19 -8.05
N CYS A 125 14.51 9.06 -9.03
CA CYS A 125 15.07 8.72 -10.33
C CYS A 125 15.92 9.91 -10.84
N PRO A 126 16.69 9.76 -11.92
CA PRO A 126 17.39 10.88 -12.54
C PRO A 126 16.44 12.03 -12.86
N GLY A 127 16.79 13.26 -12.43
CA GLY A 127 15.98 14.46 -12.59
C GLY A 127 14.87 14.66 -11.55
N SER A 128 14.60 13.68 -10.67
CA SER A 128 13.59 13.83 -9.62
C SER A 128 14.08 14.72 -8.48
N THR A 129 13.20 15.60 -8.01
CA THR A 129 13.41 16.39 -6.78
C THR A 129 12.91 15.66 -5.54
N ILE A 130 12.14 14.57 -5.68
CA ILE A 130 11.62 13.79 -4.56
C ILE A 130 12.68 12.80 -4.07
N ASP A 131 12.83 12.67 -2.75
CA ASP A 131 13.64 11.61 -2.15
C ASP A 131 13.03 10.23 -2.42
N LEU A 132 13.88 9.23 -2.73
CA LEU A 132 13.43 7.87 -3.08
C LEU A 132 12.60 7.21 -1.98
N LYS A 133 12.96 7.42 -0.70
CA LYS A 133 12.22 6.83 0.43
C LYS A 133 10.85 7.48 0.55
N MET A 134 10.77 8.81 0.48
CA MET A 134 9.50 9.53 0.50
C MET A 134 8.65 9.23 -0.74
N CYS A 135 9.27 9.07 -1.90
CA CYS A 135 8.61 8.65 -3.13
C CYS A 135 7.88 7.32 -2.95
N LEU A 136 8.60 6.27 -2.52
CA LEU A 136 8.05 4.92 -2.38
C LEU A 136 7.10 4.77 -1.18
N HIS A 137 7.37 5.48 -0.08
CA HIS A 137 6.61 5.34 1.15
C HIS A 137 5.33 6.20 1.17
N TYR A 138 5.30 7.28 0.37
CA TYR A 138 4.16 8.20 0.38
C TYR A 138 3.71 8.63 -1.02
N TYR A 139 4.48 9.43 -1.76
CA TYR A 139 3.99 10.13 -2.96
C TYR A 139 3.45 9.19 -4.05
N ALA A 140 4.18 8.12 -4.38
CA ALA A 140 3.74 7.16 -5.39
C ALA A 140 2.46 6.43 -4.97
N ARG A 141 2.30 6.16 -3.68
CA ARG A 141 1.10 5.51 -3.15
C ARG A 141 -0.11 6.41 -3.27
N MET A 142 0.02 7.68 -2.90
CA MET A 142 -1.07 8.65 -2.99
C MET A 142 -1.46 8.92 -4.45
N LEU A 143 -0.47 9.00 -5.35
CA LEU A 143 -0.73 9.12 -6.78
C LEU A 143 -1.52 7.92 -7.31
N ILE A 144 -1.14 6.69 -6.94
CA ILE A 144 -1.86 5.48 -7.35
C ILE A 144 -3.30 5.49 -6.84
N ILE A 145 -3.53 5.85 -5.58
CA ILE A 145 -4.90 5.94 -5.03
C ILE A 145 -5.72 6.96 -5.81
N ARG A 146 -5.18 8.19 -6.01
CA ARG A 146 -5.88 9.26 -6.75
C ARG A 146 -6.26 8.84 -8.16
N GLU A 147 -5.31 8.28 -8.90
CA GLU A 147 -5.50 7.91 -10.31
C GLU A 147 -6.46 6.72 -10.48
N LEU A 148 -6.53 5.80 -9.51
CA LEU A 148 -7.39 4.63 -9.56
C LEU A 148 -8.72 4.80 -8.80
N GLU A 149 -8.90 5.90 -8.08
CA GLU A 149 -10.14 6.19 -7.34
C GLU A 149 -11.40 6.07 -8.22
N PRO A 150 -11.43 6.57 -9.48
CA PRO A 150 -12.61 6.42 -10.34
C PRO A 150 -12.95 4.97 -10.72
N CYS A 151 -12.03 4.03 -10.49
CA CYS A 151 -12.23 2.61 -10.78
C CYS A 151 -12.55 1.78 -9.54
N LEU A 152 -12.49 2.38 -8.35
CA LEU A 152 -12.82 1.67 -7.11
C LEU A 152 -14.30 1.28 -7.10
N SER A 153 -14.59 0.05 -6.67
CA SER A 153 -15.96 -0.35 -6.39
C SER A 153 -16.54 0.47 -5.23
N PRO A 154 -17.86 0.64 -5.15
CA PRO A 154 -18.47 1.44 -4.08
C PRO A 154 -18.08 1.00 -2.66
N GLN A 155 -17.62 -0.24 -2.51
CA GLN A 155 -17.22 -0.83 -1.24
C GLN A 155 -15.74 -1.23 -1.22
N ALA A 156 -14.88 -0.54 -1.95
CA ALA A 156 -13.49 -0.90 -2.08
C ALA A 156 -12.70 -0.84 -0.75
N ILE A 157 -11.67 -1.68 -0.69
CA ILE A 157 -10.68 -1.68 0.39
C ILE A 157 -9.35 -1.16 -0.18
N VAL A 158 -8.80 -0.12 0.42
CA VAL A 158 -7.50 0.47 0.06
C VAL A 158 -6.56 0.37 1.25
N MET A 159 -5.48 -0.41 1.15
CA MET A 159 -4.52 -0.59 2.23
C MET A 159 -3.13 -0.12 1.84
N SER A 160 -2.57 0.81 2.61
CA SER A 160 -1.16 1.19 2.59
C SER A 160 -0.42 0.47 3.72
N VAL A 161 0.47 -0.47 3.37
CA VAL A 161 1.29 -1.19 4.34
C VAL A 161 2.58 -0.40 4.58
N LEU A 162 2.68 0.25 5.75
CA LEU A 162 3.85 1.01 6.17
C LEU A 162 4.00 0.95 7.71
N ASP A 163 3.65 2.00 8.44
CA ASP A 163 3.65 1.99 9.91
C ASP A 163 2.48 2.81 10.47
N GLY A 164 1.28 2.30 10.28
CA GLY A 164 0.06 2.89 10.81
C GLY A 164 -0.03 2.90 12.35
N LYS A 165 0.83 2.13 13.02
CA LYS A 165 0.87 2.09 14.49
C LYS A 165 1.56 3.32 15.08
N ASN A 166 2.71 3.70 14.54
CA ASN A 166 3.51 4.81 15.04
C ASN A 166 3.26 6.13 14.28
N SER A 167 2.32 6.13 13.34
CA SER A 167 1.87 7.35 12.66
C SER A 167 1.12 8.29 13.62
N ASP A 168 1.21 9.59 13.38
CA ASP A 168 0.53 10.61 14.17
C ASP A 168 0.01 11.73 13.26
N ALA A 169 -1.31 11.75 13.00
CA ALA A 169 -1.97 12.76 12.18
C ALA A 169 -2.00 14.17 12.83
N ARG A 170 -1.63 14.32 14.13
CA ARG A 170 -1.36 15.63 14.73
C ARG A 170 -0.15 16.29 14.11
N ALA A 171 0.64 15.51 13.36
CA ALA A 171 1.80 15.97 12.61
C ALA A 171 2.82 16.76 13.45
N SER A 172 2.95 16.42 14.74
CA SER A 172 3.97 16.98 15.62
C SER A 172 5.36 16.69 15.07
N GLY A 173 6.19 17.73 14.93
CA GLY A 173 7.53 17.60 14.35
C GLY A 173 7.61 17.63 12.83
N ILE A 174 6.52 17.88 12.14
CA ILE A 174 6.51 18.10 10.69
C ILE A 174 7.12 19.48 10.36
N LYS A 175 7.96 19.51 9.35
CA LYS A 175 8.51 20.73 8.76
C LYS A 175 7.51 21.28 7.74
N TRP A 176 6.58 22.12 8.19
CA TRP A 176 5.50 22.66 7.36
C TRP A 176 5.97 23.63 6.26
N ASP A 177 7.15 24.21 6.41
CA ASP A 177 7.85 25.08 5.46
C ASP A 177 8.74 24.32 4.48
N ASP A 178 8.95 23.01 4.70
CA ASP A 178 9.75 22.13 3.86
C ASP A 178 9.23 20.68 3.93
N MET A 179 8.02 20.47 3.44
CA MET A 179 7.27 19.22 3.64
C MET A 179 7.91 18.02 2.91
N ASP A 180 8.66 18.24 1.83
CA ASP A 180 9.43 17.22 1.10
C ASP A 180 10.89 17.10 1.56
N LEU A 181 11.28 17.87 2.59
CA LEU A 181 12.62 17.90 3.17
C LEU A 181 13.72 18.16 2.12
N SER A 182 13.43 19.05 1.18
CA SER A 182 14.34 19.40 0.06
C SER A 182 15.41 20.42 0.47
N GLN A 183 15.16 21.22 1.51
CA GLN A 183 16.10 22.25 1.96
C GLN A 183 17.31 21.62 2.66
N PRO A 184 18.52 22.17 2.40
CA PRO A 184 19.74 21.69 3.03
C PRO A 184 19.64 21.65 4.56
N GLY A 185 20.05 20.53 5.16
CA GLY A 185 20.05 20.33 6.62
C GLY A 185 18.70 19.91 7.23
N ASN A 186 17.59 19.96 6.49
CA ASN A 186 16.29 19.53 7.00
C ASN A 186 16.08 18.01 6.91
N TYR A 187 16.70 17.37 5.92
CA TYR A 187 16.54 15.94 5.71
C TYR A 187 17.19 15.11 6.82
N GLY A 188 16.47 14.11 7.28
CA GLY A 188 16.95 13.03 8.13
C GLY A 188 16.08 11.81 7.93
N ILE A 189 16.64 10.59 8.03
CA ILE A 189 15.91 9.35 7.78
C ILE A 189 14.67 9.24 8.68
N ALA A 190 14.84 9.56 9.97
CA ALA A 190 13.74 9.54 10.94
C ALA A 190 12.68 10.61 10.61
N LYS A 191 13.10 11.82 10.19
CA LYS A 191 12.18 12.88 9.78
C LYS A 191 11.42 12.51 8.51
N ALA A 192 12.12 11.97 7.50
CA ALA A 192 11.47 11.51 6.27
C ALA A 192 10.43 10.40 6.56
N ALA A 193 10.77 9.46 7.45
CA ALA A 193 9.81 8.46 7.91
C ALA A 193 8.62 9.12 8.62
N GLN A 194 8.84 10.03 9.58
CA GLN A 194 7.80 10.74 10.30
C GLN A 194 6.86 11.50 9.37
N HIS A 195 7.39 12.22 8.37
CA HIS A 195 6.60 12.91 7.35
C HIS A 195 5.75 11.93 6.56
N CYS A 196 6.36 10.84 6.03
CA CYS A 196 5.61 9.83 5.27
C CYS A 196 4.48 9.20 6.08
N LEU A 197 4.70 8.89 7.36
CA LEU A 197 3.70 8.27 8.22
C LEU A 197 2.53 9.22 8.51
N ALA A 198 2.84 10.46 8.93
CA ALA A 198 1.82 11.47 9.23
C ALA A 198 1.01 11.83 7.97
N PHE A 199 1.69 12.08 6.85
CA PHE A 199 1.02 12.42 5.60
C PHE A 199 0.18 11.26 5.04
N THR A 200 0.60 10.01 5.27
CA THR A 200 -0.23 8.86 4.90
C THR A 200 -1.53 8.85 5.68
N ASP A 201 -1.51 9.04 6.99
CA ASP A 201 -2.73 9.11 7.79
C ASP A 201 -3.63 10.27 7.34
N ILE A 202 -3.04 11.47 7.17
CA ILE A 202 -3.78 12.67 6.77
C ILE A 202 -4.42 12.51 5.39
N GLN A 203 -3.68 11.97 4.42
CA GLN A 203 -4.19 11.84 3.06
C GLN A 203 -5.19 10.69 2.90
N LEU A 204 -5.03 9.59 3.63
CA LEU A 204 -6.03 8.51 3.66
C LEU A 204 -7.32 8.97 4.32
N ASP A 205 -7.23 9.78 5.39
CA ASP A 205 -8.37 10.44 6.02
C ASP A 205 -9.07 11.40 5.06
N ASP A 206 -8.32 12.17 4.28
CA ASP A 206 -8.86 13.05 3.23
C ASP A 206 -9.62 12.27 2.14
N PHE A 207 -9.07 11.14 1.67
CA PHE A 207 -9.77 10.26 0.75
C PHE A 207 -11.04 9.65 1.35
N ALA A 208 -11.02 9.26 2.62
CA ALA A 208 -12.19 8.73 3.31
C ALA A 208 -13.31 9.77 3.38
N HIS A 209 -12.98 11.00 3.78
CA HIS A 209 -13.95 12.11 3.79
C HIS A 209 -14.51 12.43 2.40
N ALA A 210 -13.68 12.37 1.36
CA ALA A 210 -14.14 12.58 -0.02
C ALA A 210 -15.08 11.46 -0.49
N ALA A 211 -14.77 10.21 -0.13
CA ALA A 211 -15.61 9.07 -0.47
C ALA A 211 -16.98 9.12 0.22
N GLN A 212 -17.04 9.48 1.50
CA GLN A 212 -18.30 9.60 2.25
C GLN A 212 -19.28 10.62 1.66
N LYS A 213 -18.77 11.64 0.98
CA LYS A 213 -19.61 12.63 0.27
C LYS A 213 -20.28 12.08 -0.98
N LYS A 214 -19.88 10.89 -1.45
CA LYS A 214 -20.45 10.22 -2.62
C LYS A 214 -21.51 9.22 -2.18
N ASN A 215 -22.75 9.38 -2.62
CA ASN A 215 -23.85 8.48 -2.28
C ASN A 215 -23.53 7.01 -2.63
N GLY A 216 -23.74 6.11 -1.67
CA GLY A 216 -23.54 4.67 -1.83
C GLY A 216 -22.06 4.23 -1.82
N THR A 217 -21.13 5.12 -1.46
CA THR A 217 -19.71 4.80 -1.37
C THR A 217 -19.30 4.57 0.10
N HIS A 218 -18.71 3.42 0.37
CA HIS A 218 -18.23 3.01 1.68
C HIS A 218 -16.82 2.41 1.55
N HIS A 219 -15.86 3.22 1.14
CA HIS A 219 -14.47 2.79 1.03
C HIS A 219 -13.84 2.63 2.41
N SER A 220 -13.01 1.61 2.58
CA SER A 220 -12.19 1.42 3.78
C SER A 220 -10.73 1.73 3.43
N TYR A 221 -10.20 2.83 3.93
CA TYR A 221 -8.80 3.22 3.81
C TYR A 221 -8.03 2.77 5.04
N ILE A 222 -6.96 2.02 4.85
CA ILE A 222 -6.25 1.36 5.94
C ILE A 222 -4.76 1.68 5.89
N HIS A 223 -4.22 2.25 6.97
CA HIS A 223 -2.78 2.37 7.19
C HIS A 223 -2.33 1.28 8.15
N ALA A 224 -1.62 0.28 7.63
CA ALA A 224 -1.28 -0.92 8.37
C ALA A 224 0.20 -0.98 8.75
N TYR A 225 0.48 -1.40 9.98
CA TYR A 225 1.82 -1.74 10.43
C TYR A 225 2.05 -3.25 10.31
N PRO A 226 2.97 -3.72 9.48
CA PRO A 226 3.22 -5.14 9.29
C PRO A 226 4.04 -5.78 10.41
N GLY A 227 4.66 -4.97 11.26
CA GLY A 227 5.64 -5.43 12.25
C GLY A 227 6.98 -5.81 11.64
N PHE A 228 7.76 -6.56 12.39
CA PHE A 228 9.01 -7.14 11.93
C PHE A 228 8.72 -8.41 11.11
N VAL A 229 8.91 -8.34 9.79
CA VAL A 229 8.64 -9.44 8.87
C VAL A 229 9.95 -9.89 8.22
N SER A 230 10.19 -11.20 8.22
CA SER A 230 11.37 -11.81 7.60
C SER A 230 11.25 -11.75 6.08
N THR A 231 11.70 -10.65 5.49
CA THR A 231 11.71 -10.40 4.05
C THR A 231 13.12 -10.03 3.58
N GLU A 232 13.32 -10.06 2.27
CA GLU A 232 14.60 -9.66 1.67
C GLU A 232 14.85 -8.13 1.70
N ILE A 233 13.93 -7.32 2.24
CA ILE A 233 14.09 -5.86 2.31
C ILE A 233 15.35 -5.46 3.10
N ALA A 234 15.75 -6.26 4.08
CA ALA A 234 16.98 -6.04 4.85
C ALA A 234 18.27 -6.47 4.12
N ASN A 235 18.16 -7.20 2.99
CA ASN A 235 19.31 -7.64 2.21
C ASN A 235 19.81 -6.59 1.19
N THR A 236 19.23 -5.38 1.21
CA THR A 236 19.64 -4.30 0.32
C THR A 236 21.08 -3.84 0.60
N HIS A 237 21.86 -3.56 -0.46
CA HIS A 237 23.18 -2.93 -0.35
C HIS A 237 23.14 -1.49 0.18
N ARG A 238 21.96 -0.88 0.31
CA ARG A 238 21.73 0.44 0.92
C ARG A 238 21.74 0.41 2.45
N LEU A 239 21.83 -0.79 3.06
CA LEU A 239 22.11 -0.96 4.47
C LEU A 239 23.60 -1.26 4.67
N PRO A 240 24.24 -0.64 5.68
CA PRO A 240 25.58 -1.02 6.11
C PRO A 240 25.67 -2.52 6.45
N TRP A 241 26.82 -3.16 6.19
CA TRP A 241 26.98 -4.59 6.40
C TRP A 241 26.66 -5.04 7.84
N TYR A 242 27.00 -4.23 8.83
CA TYR A 242 26.71 -4.51 10.24
C TYR A 242 25.22 -4.47 10.55
N ALA A 243 24.47 -3.54 9.94
CA ALA A 243 23.00 -3.47 10.08
C ALA A 243 22.34 -4.69 9.43
N ARG A 244 22.83 -5.15 8.27
CA ARG A 244 22.34 -6.38 7.62
C ARG A 244 22.65 -7.62 8.47
N LEU A 245 23.83 -7.67 9.07
CA LEU A 245 24.21 -8.77 9.97
C LEU A 245 23.35 -8.78 11.24
N GLY A 246 23.13 -7.61 11.85
CA GLY A 246 22.22 -7.45 12.98
C GLY A 246 20.79 -7.86 12.67
N ALA A 247 20.25 -7.44 11.53
CA ALA A 247 18.93 -7.82 11.08
C ALA A 247 18.79 -9.35 10.89
N LYS A 248 19.82 -10.01 10.31
CA LYS A 248 19.85 -11.46 10.16
C LYS A 248 19.90 -12.20 11.49
N ALA A 249 20.65 -11.67 12.46
CA ALA A 249 20.79 -12.28 13.79
C ALA A 249 19.50 -12.17 14.62
N ILE A 250 18.77 -11.06 14.49
CA ILE A 250 17.55 -10.77 15.26
C ILE A 250 16.30 -11.36 14.60
N SER A 251 16.30 -11.49 13.26
CA SER A 251 15.14 -11.96 12.48
C SER A 251 14.56 -13.29 12.97
N PRO A 252 15.34 -14.34 13.28
CA PRO A 252 14.77 -15.61 13.73
C PRO A 252 14.02 -15.53 15.06
N LEU A 253 14.34 -14.54 15.89
CA LEU A 253 13.78 -14.38 17.24
C LEU A 253 12.54 -13.48 17.27
N LEU A 254 12.46 -12.46 16.39
CA LEU A 254 11.44 -11.42 16.47
C LEU A 254 10.60 -11.27 15.20
N ALA A 255 11.08 -11.76 14.05
CA ALA A 255 10.37 -11.58 12.80
C ALA A 255 9.35 -12.69 12.56
N ILE A 256 8.15 -12.29 12.16
CA ILE A 256 7.13 -13.22 11.68
C ILE A 256 7.34 -13.55 10.20
N SER A 257 6.76 -14.65 9.73
CA SER A 257 6.79 -14.98 8.30
C SER A 257 5.94 -14.00 7.47
N PRO A 258 6.26 -13.78 6.18
CA PRO A 258 5.40 -13.02 5.28
C PRO A 258 3.98 -13.57 5.20
N ASP A 259 3.81 -14.89 5.31
CA ASP A 259 2.51 -15.55 5.27
C ASP A 259 1.66 -15.25 6.51
N THR A 260 2.27 -15.27 7.70
CA THR A 260 1.60 -14.87 8.95
C THR A 260 1.23 -13.38 8.91
N CYS A 261 2.11 -12.53 8.38
CA CYS A 261 1.83 -11.11 8.20
C CYS A 261 0.62 -10.92 7.25
N ALA A 262 0.64 -11.58 6.09
CA ALA A 262 -0.45 -11.50 5.11
C ALA A 262 -1.80 -11.95 5.70
N GLU A 263 -1.82 -13.03 6.47
CA GLU A 263 -3.02 -13.50 7.14
C GLU A 263 -3.62 -12.46 8.10
N ARG A 264 -2.77 -11.83 8.93
CA ARG A 264 -3.18 -10.79 9.87
C ARG A 264 -3.72 -9.55 9.14
N LEU A 265 -3.03 -9.11 8.08
CA LEU A 265 -3.43 -7.93 7.31
C LEU A 265 -4.74 -8.18 6.55
N ILE A 266 -4.93 -9.35 5.95
CA ILE A 266 -6.19 -9.71 5.27
C ILE A 266 -7.34 -9.81 6.27
N GLY A 267 -7.10 -10.37 7.46
CA GLY A 267 -8.09 -10.36 8.52
C GLY A 267 -8.48 -8.95 8.97
N ALA A 268 -7.49 -8.06 9.09
CA ALA A 268 -7.72 -6.65 9.42
C ALA A 268 -8.54 -5.93 8.32
N MET A 269 -8.24 -6.18 7.04
CA MET A 269 -9.04 -5.64 5.92
C MET A 269 -10.51 -6.03 6.06
N ALA A 270 -10.78 -7.30 6.35
CA ALA A 270 -12.14 -7.80 6.51
C ALA A 270 -12.85 -7.18 7.72
N GLU A 271 -12.14 -7.00 8.83
CA GLU A 271 -12.69 -6.38 10.03
C GLU A 271 -13.01 -4.90 9.84
N CYS A 272 -12.06 -4.12 9.27
CA CYS A 272 -12.28 -2.71 8.98
C CYS A 272 -13.48 -2.54 8.04
N LYS A 273 -13.52 -3.35 6.96
CA LYS A 273 -14.61 -3.29 5.99
C LYS A 273 -15.96 -3.60 6.61
N ASN A 274 -16.02 -4.63 7.47
CA ASN A 274 -17.27 -4.99 8.15
C ASN A 274 -17.79 -3.84 9.02
N ARG A 275 -16.91 -3.18 9.77
CA ARG A 275 -17.27 -2.02 10.58
C ARG A 275 -17.74 -0.83 9.75
N ASP A 276 -17.14 -0.56 8.60
CA ASP A 276 -17.60 0.50 7.70
C ASP A 276 -18.99 0.19 7.11
N LEU A 277 -19.29 -1.09 6.83
CA LEU A 277 -20.61 -1.52 6.37
C LEU A 277 -21.67 -1.38 7.48
N ASP A 278 -21.29 -1.56 8.75
CA ASP A 278 -22.14 -1.38 9.91
C ASP A 278 -22.23 0.11 10.36
N ALA A 279 -21.61 1.04 9.59
CA ALA A 279 -21.51 2.48 9.89
C ALA A 279 -20.86 2.81 11.26
N GLU A 280 -19.98 1.93 11.74
CA GLU A 280 -19.23 2.13 12.98
C GLU A 280 -17.91 2.90 12.79
N GLY A 281 -17.52 3.18 11.52
CA GLY A 281 -16.25 3.78 11.15
C GLY A 281 -16.37 5.06 10.33
N ASP A 282 -15.27 5.81 10.31
CA ASP A 282 -15.09 7.01 9.49
C ASP A 282 -14.46 6.70 8.11
N GLY A 283 -14.30 5.43 7.78
CA GLY A 283 -13.69 4.97 6.53
C GLY A 283 -12.16 5.01 6.55
N MET A 284 -11.52 5.47 7.64
CA MET A 284 -10.06 5.47 7.81
C MET A 284 -9.64 4.69 9.05
N TRP A 285 -8.75 3.73 8.89
CA TRP A 285 -8.33 2.79 9.91
C TRP A 285 -6.82 2.70 10.05
N ASN A 286 -6.33 2.65 11.29
CA ASN A 286 -4.95 2.30 11.60
C ASN A 286 -4.91 0.90 12.21
N VAL A 287 -3.95 0.07 11.78
CA VAL A 287 -3.85 -1.34 12.15
C VAL A 287 -2.44 -1.68 12.63
N ASP A 288 -2.35 -2.44 13.73
CA ASP A 288 -1.07 -2.89 14.30
C ASP A 288 -0.54 -4.20 13.65
N GLU A 289 0.65 -4.64 14.09
CA GLU A 289 1.34 -5.85 13.60
C GLU A 289 0.60 -7.17 13.90
N LYS A 290 -0.44 -7.12 14.73
CA LYS A 290 -1.29 -8.28 15.02
C LYS A 290 -2.59 -8.25 14.22
N GLY A 291 -2.78 -7.26 13.36
CA GLY A 291 -4.01 -7.05 12.60
C GLY A 291 -5.15 -6.44 13.43
N ARG A 292 -4.85 -5.82 14.58
CA ARG A 292 -5.85 -5.19 15.44
C ARG A 292 -6.03 -3.74 15.04
N ILE A 293 -7.27 -3.30 14.99
CA ILE A 293 -7.63 -1.89 14.79
C ILE A 293 -7.15 -1.08 16.00
N LEU A 294 -6.53 0.06 15.75
CA LEU A 294 -6.05 1.00 16.76
C LEU A 294 -7.13 2.07 16.95
N GLU A 295 -7.89 1.92 18.02
CA GLU A 295 -8.95 2.88 18.39
C GLU A 295 -8.36 4.22 18.85
N GLY A 296 -9.13 5.30 18.67
CA GLY A 296 -8.80 6.64 19.20
C GLY A 296 -7.59 7.30 18.51
N LYS A 297 -7.19 6.86 17.34
CA LYS A 297 -6.19 7.58 16.53
C LYS A 297 -6.71 8.97 16.17
N HIS A 298 -5.86 9.96 16.33
CA HIS A 298 -6.16 11.33 15.98
C HIS A 298 -6.37 11.49 14.47
N ARG A 299 -7.38 12.27 14.08
CA ARG A 299 -7.62 12.69 12.70
C ARG A 299 -7.20 14.15 12.52
N ALA A 300 -6.74 14.49 11.34
CA ALA A 300 -6.36 15.85 11.02
C ALA A 300 -7.58 16.75 10.84
N ASP A 301 -7.44 18.03 11.20
CA ASP A 301 -8.43 19.03 10.83
C ASP A 301 -8.43 19.32 9.32
N GLU A 302 -9.43 20.03 8.84
CA GLU A 302 -9.60 20.32 7.41
C GLU A 302 -8.42 21.14 6.84
N ASP A 303 -7.93 22.13 7.60
CA ASP A 303 -6.83 22.99 7.15
C ASP A 303 -5.54 22.16 6.98
N THR A 304 -5.29 21.23 7.87
CA THR A 304 -4.15 20.30 7.78
C THR A 304 -4.30 19.35 6.60
N ARG A 305 -5.48 18.77 6.37
CA ARG A 305 -5.77 17.93 5.19
C ARG A 305 -5.55 18.70 3.90
N GLU A 306 -6.12 19.91 3.80
CA GLU A 306 -5.97 20.76 2.62
C GLU A 306 -4.50 21.08 2.33
N LYS A 307 -3.74 21.45 3.34
CA LYS A 307 -2.32 21.78 3.21
C LYS A 307 -1.50 20.58 2.70
N VAL A 308 -1.74 19.39 3.26
CA VAL A 308 -1.05 18.16 2.79
C VAL A 308 -1.50 17.80 1.39
N ARG A 309 -2.77 17.90 1.07
CA ARG A 309 -3.35 17.65 -0.25
C ARG A 309 -2.72 18.54 -1.32
N GLN A 310 -2.69 19.86 -1.10
CA GLN A 310 -2.13 20.83 -2.02
C GLN A 310 -0.64 20.56 -2.28
N HIS A 311 0.14 20.37 -1.20
CA HIS A 311 1.56 20.02 -1.32
C HIS A 311 1.76 18.73 -2.12
N THR A 312 1.02 17.69 -1.80
CA THR A 312 1.17 16.37 -2.43
C THR A 312 0.90 16.45 -3.91
N TRP A 313 -0.23 17.05 -4.32
CA TRP A 313 -0.60 17.11 -5.73
C TRP A 313 0.29 18.04 -6.54
N HIS A 314 0.68 19.18 -5.98
CA HIS A 314 1.64 20.05 -6.63
C HIS A 314 2.96 19.30 -6.94
N LEU A 315 3.50 18.58 -5.98
CA LEU A 315 4.78 17.90 -6.14
C LEU A 315 4.69 16.71 -7.11
N VAL A 316 3.68 15.84 -6.97
CA VAL A 316 3.56 14.66 -7.83
C VAL A 316 3.20 15.02 -9.27
N ASP A 317 2.37 16.04 -9.50
CA ASP A 317 2.00 16.45 -10.84
C ASP A 317 3.19 17.09 -11.57
N THR A 318 3.94 17.98 -10.90
CA THR A 318 5.18 18.54 -11.43
C THR A 318 6.18 17.45 -11.84
N GLN A 319 6.35 16.41 -11.02
CA GLN A 319 7.28 15.32 -11.29
C GLN A 319 6.76 14.31 -12.33
N ALA A 320 5.47 14.22 -12.54
CA ALA A 320 4.87 13.35 -13.55
C ALA A 320 4.89 13.96 -14.95
N GLU A 321 4.93 15.29 -15.04
CA GLU A 321 4.94 16.06 -16.32
C GLU A 321 6.35 16.36 -16.81
N GLY A 322 7.32 16.46 -15.91
CA GLY A 322 8.71 16.87 -16.21
C GLY A 322 9.65 15.71 -16.57
N ALA A 323 9.17 14.48 -16.77
CA ALA A 323 9.99 13.28 -17.00
C ALA A 323 9.87 12.76 -18.44
#